data_bc75be61caa124dc29bc6092a36e7663
#
_entry.id   bc75be61caa124dc29bc6092a36e7663
#
_cell.length_a   1.000
_cell.length_b   1.000
_cell.length_c   1.000
_cell.angle_alpha   90.00
_cell.angle_beta   90.00
_cell.angle_gamma   90.00
#
_symmetry.space_group_name_H-M   'P 1'
#
loop_
_entity.id
_entity.type
_entity.pdbx_description
1 polymer ?
#
loop_
_entity_poly.entity_id
_entity_poly.type
_entity_poly.pdbx_seq_one_letter_code
_entity_poly.pdbx_strand_id
1 'polypeptide(L)'
;RFLDYCLQRGALKFGEFTLKSGRISPYFFNAGIFNTGADLAALGSFYAEAIQHANIDFDLLFGPAYKGIPLAAITASSLYKDHQRDIPYAFDRKEAKNHGEGGITVGAPIQGRVMIIDDVITAGTAIRQSLKLIESLGATVCSVTIALDRQEKGQGELSAIQELKALGIRVVPIIQLSDILKYLQANNQTEHLETVGEYRNRYGSD
;
A
#
# COMPACT_ATOMS: atom_id res chain seq x y z
N ARG A 1 -3.38 -4.82 -16.01
CA ARG A 1 -1.98 -5.28 -15.86
C ARG A 1 -1.68 -5.75 -14.43
N PHE A 2 -1.70 -4.85 -13.41
CA PHE A 2 -1.39 -5.27 -12.02
C PHE A 2 -2.42 -6.28 -11.48
N LEU A 3 -3.71 -6.04 -11.73
CA LEU A 3 -4.79 -6.95 -11.33
C LEU A 3 -4.63 -8.35 -11.96
N ASP A 4 -4.31 -8.43 -13.27
CA ASP A 4 -4.05 -9.72 -13.94
C ASP A 4 -2.86 -10.43 -13.31
N TYR A 5 -1.81 -9.69 -12.98
CA TYR A 5 -0.63 -10.23 -12.30
C TYR A 5 -0.98 -10.79 -10.91
N CYS A 6 -1.79 -10.06 -10.13
CA CYS A 6 -2.26 -10.53 -8.83
C CYS A 6 -3.06 -11.83 -8.93
N LEU A 7 -3.95 -11.94 -9.92
CA LEU A 7 -4.76 -13.14 -10.16
C LEU A 7 -3.88 -14.30 -10.63
N GLN A 8 -3.00 -14.08 -11.59
CA GLN A 8 -2.09 -15.11 -12.10
C GLN A 8 -1.18 -15.67 -11.02
N ARG A 9 -0.68 -14.83 -10.11
CA ARG A 9 0.17 -15.24 -8.98
C ARG A 9 -0.64 -15.81 -7.80
N GLY A 10 -1.95 -15.65 -7.79
CA GLY A 10 -2.82 -16.02 -6.67
C GLY A 10 -2.68 -15.10 -5.45
N ALA A 11 -2.17 -13.88 -5.65
CA ALA A 11 -2.14 -12.84 -4.64
C ALA A 11 -3.52 -12.22 -4.39
N LEU A 12 -4.36 -12.18 -5.42
CA LEU A 12 -5.80 -11.90 -5.32
C LEU A 12 -6.58 -13.18 -5.61
N LYS A 13 -7.49 -13.54 -4.72
CA LYS A 13 -8.37 -14.72 -4.85
C LYS A 13 -9.80 -14.34 -4.54
N PHE A 14 -10.75 -14.99 -5.22
CA PHE A 14 -12.17 -14.92 -4.90
C PHE A 14 -12.61 -16.17 -4.14
N GLY A 15 -13.58 -16.02 -3.24
CA GLY A 15 -14.08 -17.07 -2.37
C GLY A 15 -14.51 -16.48 -1.01
N GLU A 16 -14.71 -17.32 -0.02
CA GLU A 16 -15.10 -16.90 1.33
C GLU A 16 -13.88 -16.83 2.25
N PHE A 17 -13.57 -15.64 2.79
CA PHE A 17 -12.41 -15.41 3.65
C PHE A 17 -12.79 -14.65 4.91
N THR A 18 -12.49 -15.20 6.08
CA THR A 18 -12.66 -14.50 7.35
C THR A 18 -11.48 -13.53 7.56
N LEU A 19 -11.77 -12.24 7.61
CA LEU A 19 -10.77 -11.19 7.88
C LEU A 19 -10.49 -11.07 9.38
N LYS A 20 -9.37 -10.43 9.74
CA LYS A 20 -9.02 -10.13 11.15
C LYS A 20 -10.09 -9.31 11.90
N SER A 21 -10.91 -8.56 11.18
CA SER A 21 -12.05 -7.81 11.72
C SER A 21 -13.26 -8.69 12.06
N GLY A 22 -13.23 -10.00 11.72
CA GLY A 22 -14.36 -10.91 11.80
C GLY A 22 -15.31 -10.83 10.59
N ARG A 23 -15.11 -9.91 9.65
CA ARG A 23 -15.92 -9.80 8.42
C ARG A 23 -15.61 -11.00 7.50
N ILE A 24 -16.64 -11.53 6.86
CA ILE A 24 -16.49 -12.51 5.79
C ILE A 24 -16.38 -11.73 4.47
N SER A 25 -15.23 -11.83 3.81
CA SER A 25 -14.93 -11.14 2.55
C SER A 25 -15.01 -12.11 1.37
N PRO A 26 -15.63 -11.72 0.24
CA PRO A 26 -15.70 -12.54 -0.97
C PRO A 26 -14.39 -12.53 -1.77
N TYR A 27 -13.38 -11.83 -1.32
CA TYR A 27 -12.05 -11.82 -1.93
C TYR A 27 -10.97 -11.63 -0.86
N PHE A 28 -9.77 -12.09 -1.19
CA PHE A 28 -8.61 -11.95 -0.32
C PHE A 28 -7.39 -11.52 -1.14
N PHE A 29 -6.69 -10.49 -0.64
CA PHE A 29 -5.43 -10.03 -1.21
C PHE A 29 -4.29 -10.32 -0.23
N ASN A 30 -3.24 -10.98 -0.71
CA ASN A 30 -2.07 -11.32 0.06
C ASN A 30 -0.78 -10.96 -0.70
N ALA A 31 -0.20 -9.82 -0.40
CA ALA A 31 1.07 -9.39 -0.98
C ALA A 31 2.26 -10.31 -0.61
N GLY A 32 2.14 -11.13 0.45
CA GLY A 32 3.17 -12.10 0.84
C GLY A 32 3.39 -13.24 -0.16
N ILE A 33 2.52 -13.39 -1.16
CA ILE A 33 2.69 -14.34 -2.27
C ILE A 33 3.80 -13.88 -3.23
N PHE A 34 4.08 -12.58 -3.29
CA PHE A 34 5.15 -12.02 -4.11
C PHE A 34 6.49 -12.23 -3.40
N ASN A 35 7.09 -13.41 -3.57
CA ASN A 35 8.24 -13.85 -2.80
C ASN A 35 9.44 -14.31 -3.64
N THR A 36 9.43 -14.01 -4.94
CA THR A 36 10.55 -14.26 -5.85
C THR A 36 11.15 -12.94 -6.36
N GLY A 37 12.37 -13.01 -6.90
CA GLY A 37 13.01 -11.84 -7.52
C GLY A 37 12.18 -11.28 -8.69
N ALA A 38 11.53 -12.14 -9.47
CA ALA A 38 10.65 -11.71 -10.55
C ALA A 38 9.40 -10.98 -10.04
N ASP A 39 8.80 -11.49 -8.95
CA ASP A 39 7.66 -10.82 -8.32
C ASP A 39 8.06 -9.46 -7.77
N LEU A 40 9.21 -9.38 -7.09
CA LEU A 40 9.70 -8.11 -6.55
C LEU A 40 9.99 -7.11 -7.67
N ALA A 41 10.64 -7.52 -8.76
CA ALA A 41 10.88 -6.65 -9.90
C ALA A 41 9.58 -6.12 -10.52
N ALA A 42 8.57 -6.99 -10.68
CA ALA A 42 7.26 -6.58 -11.18
C ALA A 42 6.55 -5.59 -10.23
N LEU A 43 6.55 -5.88 -8.91
CA LEU A 43 5.99 -4.97 -7.91
C LEU A 43 6.65 -3.60 -7.94
N GLY A 44 7.99 -3.56 -7.96
CA GLY A 44 8.73 -2.30 -8.03
C GLY A 44 8.29 -1.44 -9.21
N SER A 45 8.16 -2.04 -10.41
CA SER A 45 7.68 -1.33 -11.59
C SER A 45 6.23 -0.85 -11.46
N PHE A 46 5.32 -1.66 -10.89
CA PHE A 46 3.92 -1.23 -10.68
C PHE A 46 3.81 -0.07 -9.69
N TYR A 47 4.56 -0.10 -8.58
CA TYR A 47 4.60 1.02 -7.65
C TYR A 47 5.21 2.27 -8.30
N ALA A 48 6.33 2.13 -9.01
CA ALA A 48 6.98 3.25 -9.68
C ALA A 48 6.08 3.89 -10.75
N GLU A 49 5.37 3.08 -11.56
CA GLU A 49 4.38 3.57 -12.53
C GLU A 49 3.25 4.35 -11.83
N ALA A 50 2.68 3.81 -10.74
CA ALA A 50 1.59 4.47 -10.01
C ALA A 50 2.04 5.82 -9.42
N ILE A 51 3.23 5.86 -8.83
CA ILE A 51 3.84 7.08 -8.29
C ILE A 51 4.08 8.12 -9.40
N GLN A 52 4.60 7.69 -10.53
CA GLN A 52 4.88 8.56 -11.68
C GLN A 52 3.59 9.17 -12.24
N HIS A 53 2.54 8.36 -12.40
CA HIS A 53 1.23 8.84 -12.87
C HIS A 53 0.55 9.78 -11.85
N ALA A 54 0.76 9.58 -10.56
CA ALA A 54 0.20 10.44 -9.53
C ALA A 54 0.81 11.85 -9.53
N ASN A 55 1.99 12.02 -10.11
CA ASN A 55 2.73 13.28 -10.23
C ASN A 55 2.81 14.02 -8.88
N ILE A 56 3.31 13.31 -7.86
CA ILE A 56 3.51 13.86 -6.51
C ILE A 56 5.00 14.12 -6.31
N ASP A 57 5.31 15.31 -5.83
CA ASP A 57 6.66 15.64 -5.41
C ASP A 57 6.92 15.13 -4.00
N PHE A 58 8.00 14.39 -3.82
CA PHE A 58 8.49 13.90 -2.55
C PHE A 58 10.02 13.75 -2.59
N ASP A 59 10.62 13.68 -1.41
CA ASP A 59 12.05 13.72 -1.24
C ASP A 59 12.62 12.38 -0.73
N LEU A 60 11.78 11.51 -0.16
CA LEU A 60 12.17 10.23 0.43
C LEU A 60 11.02 9.22 0.38
N LEU A 61 11.36 7.94 0.14
CA LEU A 61 10.46 6.79 0.32
C LEU A 61 10.64 6.20 1.72
N PHE A 62 9.54 5.90 2.40
CA PHE A 62 9.56 5.27 3.71
C PHE A 62 8.75 3.96 3.71
N GLY A 63 9.37 2.87 4.13
CA GLY A 63 8.75 1.55 4.24
C GLY A 63 8.53 1.13 5.68
N PRO A 64 7.29 1.12 6.20
CA PRO A 64 7.00 0.60 7.54
C PRO A 64 7.36 -0.88 7.68
N ALA A 65 7.97 -1.24 8.81
CA ALA A 65 8.31 -2.63 9.11
C ALA A 65 7.02 -3.46 9.31
N TYR A 66 6.90 -4.65 8.66
CA TYR A 66 8.02 -5.29 7.93
C TYR A 66 7.80 -5.29 6.40
N LYS A 67 6.55 -5.30 5.90
CA LYS A 67 6.25 -5.43 4.48
C LYS A 67 6.64 -4.20 3.66
N GLY A 68 6.53 -3.02 4.24
CA GLY A 68 6.96 -1.78 3.58
C GLY A 68 8.45 -1.74 3.27
N ILE A 69 9.30 -2.46 4.04
CA ILE A 69 10.75 -2.44 3.84
C ILE A 69 11.15 -2.89 2.42
N PRO A 70 10.85 -4.13 1.99
CA PRO A 70 11.18 -4.56 0.64
C PRO A 70 10.45 -3.74 -0.42
N LEU A 71 9.21 -3.31 -0.18
CA LEU A 71 8.43 -2.51 -1.12
C LEU A 71 9.09 -1.14 -1.37
N ALA A 72 9.53 -0.43 -0.33
CA ALA A 72 10.22 0.86 -0.51
C ALA A 72 11.55 0.69 -1.27
N ALA A 73 12.34 -0.34 -0.93
CA ALA A 73 13.62 -0.61 -1.58
C ALA A 73 13.46 -0.91 -3.07
N ILE A 74 12.54 -1.81 -3.43
CA ILE A 74 12.31 -2.16 -4.84
C ILE A 74 11.68 -1.01 -5.62
N THR A 75 10.81 -0.20 -4.99
CA THR A 75 10.21 0.98 -5.60
C THR A 75 11.28 2.03 -5.91
N ALA A 76 12.20 2.32 -4.97
CA ALA A 76 13.32 3.21 -5.20
C ALA A 76 14.19 2.75 -6.39
N SER A 77 14.51 1.45 -6.43
CA SER A 77 15.26 0.84 -7.53
C SER A 77 14.54 1.00 -8.88
N SER A 78 13.22 0.76 -8.93
CA SER A 78 12.43 0.88 -10.15
C SER A 78 12.24 2.33 -10.58
N LEU A 79 12.07 3.27 -9.66
CA LEU A 79 12.03 4.71 -9.95
C LEU A 79 13.32 5.16 -10.65
N TYR A 80 14.47 4.70 -10.18
CA TYR A 80 15.74 5.00 -10.84
C TYR A 80 15.85 4.32 -12.22
N LYS A 81 15.63 3.02 -12.26
CA LYS A 81 15.84 2.22 -13.47
C LYS A 81 14.89 2.60 -14.59
N ASP A 82 13.60 2.77 -14.29
CA ASP A 82 12.54 2.90 -15.29
C ASP A 82 12.20 4.38 -15.58
N HIS A 83 12.47 5.30 -14.62
CA HIS A 83 12.08 6.71 -14.69
C HIS A 83 13.21 7.71 -14.41
N GLN A 84 14.45 7.25 -14.23
CA GLN A 84 15.64 8.08 -13.95
C GLN A 84 15.48 9.00 -12.73
N ARG A 85 14.67 8.56 -11.74
CA ARG A 85 14.45 9.27 -10.48
C ARG A 85 15.25 8.59 -9.38
N ASP A 86 16.35 9.20 -8.96
CA ASP A 86 17.17 8.74 -7.84
C ASP A 86 16.59 9.26 -6.53
N ILE A 87 15.80 8.44 -5.85
CA ILE A 87 15.10 8.79 -4.61
C ILE A 87 15.66 7.95 -3.46
N PRO A 88 16.12 8.60 -2.38
CA PRO A 88 16.56 7.88 -1.19
C PRO A 88 15.40 7.17 -0.51
N TYR A 89 15.71 6.08 0.23
CA TYR A 89 14.70 5.37 1.01
C TYR A 89 15.17 5.11 2.43
N ALA A 90 14.21 4.96 3.33
CA ALA A 90 14.39 4.59 4.72
C ALA A 90 13.26 3.67 5.19
N PHE A 91 13.47 3.03 6.32
CA PHE A 91 12.47 2.20 6.99
C PHE A 91 12.65 2.23 8.50
N ASP A 92 11.63 1.84 9.25
CA ASP A 92 11.72 1.70 10.70
C ASP A 92 12.11 0.28 11.12
N ARG A 93 12.52 0.19 12.38
CA ARG A 93 12.68 -1.06 13.12
C ARG A 93 11.62 -1.10 14.21
N LYS A 94 11.14 -2.30 14.54
CA LYS A 94 10.21 -2.46 15.68
C LYS A 94 10.90 -2.31 17.03
N GLU A 95 12.22 -2.51 17.07
CA GLU A 95 13.03 -2.37 18.28
C GLU A 95 14.21 -1.44 18.02
N ALA A 96 14.41 -0.47 18.90
CA ALA A 96 15.57 0.42 18.84
C ALA A 96 16.85 -0.37 19.14
N LYS A 97 17.90 -0.15 18.35
CA LYS A 97 19.24 -0.67 18.66
C LYS A 97 20.02 0.35 19.50
N ASN A 98 20.66 -0.16 20.56
CA ASN A 98 21.52 0.64 21.44
C ASN A 98 22.98 0.66 20.99
N HIS A 99 23.36 -0.07 19.92
CA HIS A 99 24.74 -0.22 19.43
C HIS A 99 24.82 -0.07 17.91
N GLY A 100 25.94 0.46 17.42
CA GLY A 100 26.21 0.71 16.00
C GLY A 100 25.48 1.95 15.48
N GLU A 101 24.88 1.87 14.30
CA GLU A 101 23.96 2.90 13.77
C GLU A 101 22.67 2.93 14.61
N GLY A 102 22.75 3.40 15.86
CA GLY A 102 21.63 3.42 16.79
C GLY A 102 20.36 4.05 16.23
N GLY A 103 19.23 3.90 16.98
CA GLY A 103 17.94 4.50 16.61
C GLY A 103 16.91 3.52 16.07
N ILE A 104 15.76 4.07 15.73
CA ILE A 104 14.58 3.32 15.28
C ILE A 104 14.46 3.25 13.75
N THR A 105 15.27 4.03 13.02
CA THR A 105 15.23 4.10 11.54
C THR A 105 16.53 3.63 10.92
N VAL A 106 16.45 3.16 9.66
CA VAL A 106 17.57 2.68 8.84
C VAL A 106 17.43 3.25 7.44
N GLY A 107 18.55 3.51 6.78
CA GLY A 107 18.61 4.06 5.43
C GLY A 107 18.97 5.54 5.44
N ALA A 108 18.41 6.29 4.51
CA ALA A 108 18.66 7.73 4.41
C ALA A 108 18.07 8.52 5.59
N PRO A 109 18.64 9.68 5.96
CA PRO A 109 18.04 10.57 6.93
C PRO A 109 16.60 10.96 6.53
N ILE A 110 15.67 10.85 7.49
CA ILE A 110 14.26 11.19 7.25
C ILE A 110 14.11 12.70 7.34
N GLN A 111 13.88 13.34 6.19
CA GLN A 111 13.73 14.78 6.08
C GLN A 111 12.88 15.15 4.86
N GLY A 112 12.35 16.37 4.83
CA GLY A 112 11.55 16.88 3.72
C GLY A 112 10.17 16.20 3.63
N ARG A 113 9.71 15.97 2.40
CA ARG A 113 8.41 15.38 2.08
C ARG A 113 8.57 13.87 1.89
N VAL A 114 7.93 13.11 2.72
CA VAL A 114 8.05 11.65 2.76
C VAL A 114 6.83 10.99 2.12
N MET A 115 7.08 10.05 1.22
CA MET A 115 6.07 9.13 0.69
C MET A 115 6.19 7.78 1.38
N ILE A 116 5.12 7.32 2.04
CA ILE A 116 5.06 6.00 2.65
C ILE A 116 4.67 4.95 1.61
N ILE A 117 5.33 3.78 1.63
CA ILE A 117 5.03 2.63 0.77
C ILE A 117 4.58 1.46 1.64
N ASP A 118 3.37 0.95 1.40
CA ASP A 118 2.86 -0.26 2.09
C ASP A 118 2.02 -1.12 1.14
N ASP A 119 1.61 -2.32 1.57
CA ASP A 119 0.80 -3.23 0.73
C ASP A 119 -0.69 -2.86 0.75
N VAL A 120 -1.29 -2.72 1.91
CA VAL A 120 -2.70 -2.36 2.11
C VAL A 120 -2.86 -1.55 3.39
N ILE A 121 -3.84 -0.66 3.41
CA ILE A 121 -4.26 0.01 4.63
C ILE A 121 -5.54 -0.68 5.14
N THR A 122 -5.46 -1.27 6.34
CA THR A 122 -6.63 -1.86 7.02
C THR A 122 -7.16 -0.89 8.08
N ALA A 123 -6.81 -1.10 9.35
CA ALA A 123 -7.19 -0.19 10.45
C ALA A 123 -6.32 1.09 10.52
N GLY A 124 -5.33 1.25 9.65
CA GLY A 124 -4.45 2.42 9.60
C GLY A 124 -3.46 2.56 10.76
N THR A 125 -3.35 1.56 11.65
CA THR A 125 -2.47 1.66 12.84
C THR A 125 -0.99 1.83 12.46
N ALA A 126 -0.49 1.02 11.53
CA ALA A 126 0.91 1.11 11.07
C ALA A 126 1.21 2.48 10.46
N ILE A 127 0.30 2.97 9.60
CA ILE A 127 0.44 4.29 8.97
C ILE A 127 0.44 5.41 10.02
N ARG A 128 -0.48 5.38 11.00
CA ARG A 128 -0.50 6.39 12.08
C ARG A 128 0.78 6.36 12.94
N GLN A 129 1.36 5.19 13.17
CA GLN A 129 2.66 5.08 13.85
C GLN A 129 3.78 5.70 13.01
N SER A 130 3.81 5.42 11.71
CA SER A 130 4.78 6.01 10.78
C SER A 130 4.64 7.52 10.68
N LEU A 131 3.41 8.06 10.64
CA LEU A 131 3.17 9.51 10.67
C LEU A 131 3.82 10.14 11.89
N LYS A 132 3.52 9.64 13.09
CA LYS A 132 4.10 10.16 14.34
C LYS A 132 5.62 10.08 14.37
N LEU A 133 6.20 8.98 13.88
CA LEU A 133 7.64 8.80 13.81
C LEU A 133 8.28 9.85 12.87
N ILE A 134 7.78 9.97 11.65
CA ILE A 134 8.30 10.88 10.62
C ILE A 134 8.19 12.33 11.09
N GLU A 135 7.05 12.71 11.66
CA GLU A 135 6.81 14.05 12.23
C GLU A 135 7.76 14.34 13.41
N SER A 136 8.02 13.35 14.28
CA SER A 136 8.95 13.50 15.40
C SER A 136 10.40 13.74 14.96
N LEU A 137 10.74 13.37 13.73
CA LEU A 137 12.04 13.61 13.09
C LEU A 137 12.08 14.92 12.28
N GLY A 138 11.00 15.72 12.30
CA GLY A 138 10.91 17.01 11.63
C GLY A 138 10.58 16.93 10.14
N ALA A 139 10.18 15.77 9.63
CA ALA A 139 9.74 15.58 8.25
C ALA A 139 8.21 15.56 8.15
N THR A 140 7.68 15.67 6.92
CA THR A 140 6.23 15.72 6.66
C THR A 140 5.83 14.60 5.71
N VAL A 141 4.77 13.85 6.05
CA VAL A 141 4.22 12.86 5.12
C VAL A 141 3.32 13.56 4.11
N CYS A 142 3.65 13.45 2.83
CA CYS A 142 2.86 14.05 1.74
C CYS A 142 1.92 13.04 1.07
N SER A 143 2.28 11.76 1.09
CA SER A 143 1.47 10.73 0.44
C SER A 143 1.76 9.32 0.96
N VAL A 144 0.83 8.42 0.68
CA VAL A 144 0.96 6.98 0.91
C VAL A 144 0.62 6.25 -0.38
N THR A 145 1.49 5.35 -0.83
CA THR A 145 1.23 4.48 -1.99
C THR A 145 1.04 3.05 -1.53
N ILE A 146 -0.02 2.40 -2.00
CA ILE A 146 -0.42 1.04 -1.61
C ILE A 146 -0.80 0.19 -2.82
N ALA A 147 -0.68 -1.12 -2.68
CA ALA A 147 -1.07 -2.04 -3.76
C ALA A 147 -2.59 -2.05 -3.98
N LEU A 148 -3.38 -2.14 -2.91
CA LEU A 148 -4.82 -2.24 -3.00
C LEU A 148 -5.53 -1.33 -1.98
N ASP A 149 -6.40 -0.46 -2.47
CA ASP A 149 -7.45 0.20 -1.68
C ASP A 149 -8.71 -0.67 -1.69
N ARG A 150 -9.05 -1.24 -0.54
CA ARG A 150 -10.25 -2.05 -0.38
C ARG A 150 -11.55 -1.24 -0.36
N GLN A 151 -11.45 0.09 -0.27
CA GLN A 151 -12.60 1.01 -0.19
C GLN A 151 -13.60 0.60 0.91
N GLU A 152 -13.10 0.17 2.07
CA GLU A 152 -13.93 -0.31 3.19
C GLU A 152 -13.91 0.67 4.37
N LYS A 153 -15.07 0.81 5.01
CA LYS A 153 -15.17 1.52 6.31
C LYS A 153 -14.29 0.86 7.36
N GLY A 154 -13.62 1.68 8.16
CA GLY A 154 -12.87 1.24 9.33
C GLY A 154 -13.77 0.73 10.46
N GLN A 155 -13.35 0.95 11.70
CA GLN A 155 -14.18 0.69 12.90
C GLN A 155 -15.22 1.80 13.12
N GLY A 156 -15.03 2.99 12.52
CA GLY A 156 -15.93 4.13 12.56
C GLY A 156 -16.64 4.36 11.22
N GLU A 157 -17.15 5.57 11.03
CA GLU A 157 -17.84 6.00 9.80
C GLU A 157 -16.88 6.16 8.61
N LEU A 158 -15.62 6.54 8.88
CA LEU A 158 -14.61 6.79 7.87
C LEU A 158 -13.72 5.56 7.62
N SER A 159 -13.24 5.42 6.39
CA SER A 159 -12.11 4.52 6.11
C SER A 159 -10.81 5.16 6.58
N ALA A 160 -9.77 4.32 6.83
CA ALA A 160 -8.44 4.83 7.15
C ALA A 160 -7.88 5.74 6.05
N ILE A 161 -8.27 5.52 4.79
CA ILE A 161 -7.88 6.38 3.66
C ILE A 161 -8.59 7.72 3.71
N GLN A 162 -9.87 7.75 4.09
CA GLN A 162 -10.61 9.02 4.28
C GLN A 162 -10.01 9.84 5.42
N GLU A 163 -9.58 9.20 6.52
CA GLU A 163 -8.86 9.86 7.61
C GLU A 163 -7.55 10.50 7.11
N LEU A 164 -6.74 9.78 6.32
CA LEU A 164 -5.51 10.32 5.73
C LEU A 164 -5.77 11.50 4.81
N LYS A 165 -6.80 11.41 3.97
CA LYS A 165 -7.21 12.52 3.09
C LYS A 165 -7.64 13.75 3.87
N ALA A 166 -8.32 13.58 5.00
CA ALA A 166 -8.70 14.70 5.90
C ALA A 166 -7.47 15.39 6.52
N LEU A 167 -6.34 14.68 6.66
CA LEU A 167 -5.04 15.24 7.07
C LEU A 167 -4.25 15.87 5.91
N GLY A 168 -4.81 15.93 4.71
CA GLY A 168 -4.13 16.45 3.53
C GLY A 168 -3.15 15.46 2.87
N ILE A 169 -3.13 14.20 3.30
CA ILE A 169 -2.23 13.17 2.79
C ILE A 169 -2.90 12.47 1.60
N ARG A 170 -2.24 12.52 0.43
CA ARG A 170 -2.72 11.81 -0.76
C ARG A 170 -2.47 10.31 -0.63
N VAL A 171 -3.47 9.50 -0.96
CA VAL A 171 -3.31 8.06 -1.07
C VAL A 171 -3.35 7.66 -2.55
N VAL A 172 -2.34 6.92 -2.98
CA VAL A 172 -2.15 6.43 -4.36
C VAL A 172 -2.24 4.91 -4.35
N PRO A 173 -3.40 4.32 -4.58
CA PRO A 173 -3.51 2.88 -4.77
C PRO A 173 -3.09 2.50 -6.19
N ILE A 174 -2.45 1.33 -6.35
CA ILE A 174 -2.20 0.76 -7.69
C ILE A 174 -3.53 0.25 -8.27
N ILE A 175 -4.34 -0.41 -7.45
CA ILE A 175 -5.72 -0.81 -7.78
C ILE A 175 -6.67 -0.51 -6.61
N GLN A 176 -7.96 -0.41 -6.93
CA GLN A 176 -9.04 -0.21 -5.96
C GLN A 176 -10.08 -1.31 -6.10
N LEU A 177 -10.95 -1.48 -5.11
CA LEU A 177 -12.09 -2.41 -5.20
C LEU A 177 -12.97 -2.14 -6.42
N SER A 178 -13.16 -0.88 -6.77
CA SER A 178 -13.89 -0.48 -7.99
C SER A 178 -13.25 -1.03 -9.28
N ASP A 179 -11.93 -1.19 -9.33
CA ASP A 179 -11.24 -1.77 -10.49
C ASP A 179 -11.42 -3.28 -10.55
N ILE A 180 -11.48 -3.94 -9.37
CA ILE A 180 -11.83 -5.36 -9.27
C ILE A 180 -13.24 -5.61 -9.81
N LEU A 181 -14.21 -4.79 -9.43
CA LEU A 181 -15.60 -4.89 -9.94
C LEU A 181 -15.68 -4.70 -11.46
N LYS A 182 -14.99 -3.69 -12.00
CA LYS A 182 -14.91 -3.47 -13.46
C LYS A 182 -14.29 -4.68 -14.17
N TYR A 183 -13.24 -5.26 -13.59
CA TYR A 183 -12.60 -6.46 -14.14
C TYR A 183 -13.55 -7.65 -14.18
N LEU A 184 -14.25 -7.92 -13.08
CA LEU A 184 -15.22 -9.02 -12.98
C LEU A 184 -16.34 -8.84 -14.02
N GLN A 185 -16.85 -7.63 -14.16
CA GLN A 185 -17.87 -7.29 -15.19
C GLN A 185 -17.35 -7.52 -16.61
N ALA A 186 -16.16 -7.01 -16.93
CA ALA A 186 -15.57 -7.14 -18.27
C ALA A 186 -15.25 -8.59 -18.66
N ASN A 187 -15.00 -9.47 -17.67
CA ASN A 187 -14.71 -10.89 -17.88
C ASN A 187 -15.90 -11.80 -17.63
N ASN A 188 -17.14 -11.26 -17.53
CA ASN A 188 -18.39 -12.01 -17.32
C ASN A 188 -18.34 -12.96 -16.09
N GLN A 189 -17.63 -12.59 -15.03
CA GLN A 189 -17.57 -13.36 -13.79
C GLN A 189 -18.74 -12.98 -12.86
N THR A 190 -19.95 -13.31 -13.27
CA THR A 190 -21.19 -12.82 -12.65
C THR A 190 -21.32 -13.18 -11.17
N GLU A 191 -21.00 -14.42 -10.79
CA GLU A 191 -21.07 -14.88 -9.38
C GLU A 191 -20.16 -14.05 -8.46
N HIS A 192 -18.92 -13.83 -8.87
CA HIS A 192 -17.98 -13.01 -8.10
C HIS A 192 -18.36 -11.53 -8.12
N LEU A 193 -18.90 -11.04 -9.24
CA LEU A 193 -19.37 -9.66 -9.36
C LEU A 193 -20.51 -9.37 -8.37
N GLU A 194 -21.49 -10.27 -8.25
CA GLU A 194 -22.60 -10.15 -7.31
C GLU A 194 -22.11 -10.15 -5.87
N THR A 195 -21.31 -11.17 -5.47
CA THR A 195 -20.82 -11.29 -4.08
C THR A 195 -19.91 -10.14 -3.65
N VAL A 196 -19.03 -9.66 -4.53
CA VAL A 196 -18.16 -8.52 -4.27
C VAL A 196 -18.95 -7.22 -4.25
N GLY A 197 -19.98 -7.08 -5.11
CA GLY A 197 -20.90 -5.95 -5.13
C GLY A 197 -21.72 -5.84 -3.85
N GLU A 198 -22.30 -6.94 -3.38
CA GLU A 198 -23.02 -6.99 -2.10
C GLU A 198 -22.13 -6.64 -0.91
N TYR A 199 -20.91 -7.16 -0.89
CA TYR A 199 -19.91 -6.83 0.13
C TYR A 199 -19.57 -5.34 0.14
N ARG A 200 -19.37 -4.74 -1.04
CA ARG A 200 -19.15 -3.30 -1.18
C ARG A 200 -20.34 -2.49 -0.66
N ASN A 201 -21.58 -2.87 -1.02
CA ASN A 201 -22.78 -2.19 -0.55
C ASN A 201 -22.92 -2.21 0.97
N ARG A 202 -22.45 -3.28 1.62
CA ARG A 202 -22.54 -3.46 3.06
C ARG A 202 -21.41 -2.76 3.84
N TYR A 203 -20.19 -2.78 3.31
CA TYR A 203 -18.99 -2.37 4.05
C TYR A 203 -18.20 -1.25 3.36
N GLY A 204 -18.61 -0.83 2.18
CA GLY A 204 -17.90 0.18 1.41
C GLY A 204 -17.90 1.56 2.07
N SER A 205 -16.81 2.29 1.85
CA SER A 205 -16.67 3.71 2.15
C SER A 205 -16.66 4.46 0.83
N ASP A 206 -17.72 5.14 0.51
CA ASP A 206 -17.79 6.03 -0.66
C ASP A 206 -17.10 7.38 -0.39
#